data_30b1a6484d53a71047f48cb57fe760c2
#
_entry.id   30b1a6484d53a71047f48cb57fe760c2
#
_cell.length_a   1.000
_cell.length_b   1.000
_cell.length_c   1.000
_cell.angle_alpha   90.00
_cell.angle_beta   90.00
_cell.angle_gamma   90.00
#
_symmetry.space_group_name_H-M   'P 1'
#
loop_
_entity.id
_entity.type
_entity.pdbx_description
1 polymer ?
#
loop_
_entity_poly.entity_id
_entity_poly.type
_entity_poly.pdbx_seq_one_letter_code
_entity_poly.pdbx_strand_id
1 'polypeptide(L)'
;MSTFYRMSLLVFLATCLGIGIFRFSYTALMPIMIVQYGWTHDFASYLGSANLLGYLVGALLALFSIKEKSIPALIITSTVLGSLSLICCSFIYMPLAWFVLWRTISGIAGGLLMILAPSFAMKNIAISQRLKVNFLGFSGIGAGVLTATLIIPALKNMPVQYVWEIFATISIIGSLVLFQLLRHPPTESVQTANQAPQNFKHSRLGLIIIIAYMCSAFAYIPHSLFWMDYLSGTLHFPLQQRNLFWVLYGVGSCIGAFVAYCLSRLIGYLQAIKCLYGVYCLAVALPFFSHATALLTLSSFLTGLLTPATVFISSYSLLQIYEQRYQKIWSLATIGFASTQLLGGVVISTLHHLHWSYAHLFLMGGIVLLFALSLLIPIRSSLPNTLGETKS
;
A
#
# COMPACT_ATOMS: atom_id res chain seq x y z
N MET A 1 6.92 21.09 17.67
CA MET A 1 6.17 19.83 17.40
C MET A 1 6.94 18.67 18.01
N SER A 2 6.32 17.81 18.85
CA SER A 2 7.05 16.70 19.47
C SER A 2 7.55 15.71 18.41
N THR A 3 8.62 14.96 18.73
CA THR A 3 9.19 13.92 17.85
C THR A 3 8.14 12.90 17.41
N PHE A 4 7.22 12.55 18.31
CA PHE A 4 6.11 11.66 18.01
C PHE A 4 5.24 12.15 16.84
N TYR A 5 4.70 13.37 16.92
CA TYR A 5 3.84 13.91 15.86
C TYR A 5 4.61 14.12 14.55
N ARG A 6 5.87 14.51 14.66
CA ARG A 6 6.74 14.73 13.51
C ARG A 6 7.00 13.43 12.74
N MET A 7 7.37 12.35 13.43
CA MET A 7 7.61 11.05 12.80
C MET A 7 6.32 10.43 12.27
N SER A 8 5.20 10.58 13.00
CA SER A 8 3.89 10.13 12.51
C SER A 8 3.49 10.84 11.22
N LEU A 9 3.60 12.17 11.17
CA LEU A 9 3.24 12.96 10.00
C LEU A 9 4.19 12.69 8.82
N LEU A 10 5.48 12.48 9.09
CA LEU A 10 6.44 12.10 8.06
C LEU A 10 6.05 10.81 7.36
N VAL A 11 5.77 9.75 8.11
CA VAL A 11 5.39 8.46 7.54
C VAL A 11 4.01 8.56 6.88
N PHE A 12 3.07 9.27 7.49
CA PHE A 12 1.74 9.50 6.94
C PHE A 12 1.80 10.15 5.55
N LEU A 13 2.52 11.26 5.42
CA LEU A 13 2.65 11.95 4.13
C LEU A 13 3.41 11.11 3.11
N ALA A 14 4.49 10.43 3.51
CA ALA A 14 5.25 9.57 2.61
C ALA A 14 4.42 8.42 2.06
N THR A 15 3.61 7.76 2.88
CA THR A 15 2.74 6.66 2.44
C THR A 15 1.50 7.17 1.68
N CYS A 16 0.94 8.32 2.06
CA CYS A 16 -0.15 8.98 1.36
C CYS A 16 0.26 9.35 -0.06
N LEU A 17 1.42 9.98 -0.23
CA LEU A 17 1.93 10.34 -1.56
C LEU A 17 2.38 9.10 -2.32
N GLY A 18 3.26 8.27 -1.72
CA GLY A 18 3.93 7.17 -2.41
C GLY A 18 2.99 6.07 -2.90
N ILE A 19 2.03 5.68 -2.07
CA ILE A 19 1.07 4.63 -2.40
C ILE A 19 -0.28 5.22 -2.80
N GLY A 20 -0.82 6.12 -1.97
CA GLY A 20 -2.16 6.66 -2.21
C GLY A 20 -2.25 7.45 -3.51
N ILE A 21 -1.38 8.45 -3.70
CA ILE A 21 -1.46 9.34 -4.85
C ILE A 21 -0.67 8.83 -6.05
N PHE A 22 0.63 8.51 -5.89
CA PHE A 22 1.48 8.15 -7.04
C PHE A 22 1.05 6.85 -7.75
N ARG A 23 0.30 6.01 -7.07
CA ARG A 23 -0.17 4.74 -7.61
C ARG A 23 -1.68 4.72 -7.84
N PHE A 24 -2.49 4.88 -6.79
CA PHE A 24 -3.94 4.67 -6.87
C PHE A 24 -4.70 5.77 -7.62
N SER A 25 -4.14 7.00 -7.78
CA SER A 25 -4.73 8.01 -8.65
C SER A 25 -4.87 7.50 -10.10
N TYR A 26 -3.85 6.79 -10.61
CA TYR A 26 -3.88 6.24 -11.95
C TYR A 26 -4.99 5.20 -12.13
N THR A 27 -5.11 4.25 -11.21
CA THR A 27 -6.13 3.19 -11.30
C THR A 27 -7.53 3.76 -11.45
N ALA A 28 -7.83 4.83 -10.73
CA ALA A 28 -9.12 5.48 -10.81
C ALA A 28 -9.26 6.40 -12.04
N LEU A 29 -8.16 6.96 -12.57
CA LEU A 29 -8.14 7.78 -13.81
C LEU A 29 -8.16 6.95 -15.08
N MET A 30 -7.72 5.70 -15.05
CA MET A 30 -7.52 4.86 -16.23
C MET A 30 -8.72 4.83 -17.19
N PRO A 31 -9.97 4.63 -16.74
CA PRO A 31 -11.12 4.63 -17.65
C PRO A 31 -11.35 5.99 -18.35
N ILE A 32 -11.05 7.10 -17.67
CA ILE A 32 -11.19 8.45 -18.22
C ILE A 32 -10.11 8.71 -19.27
N MET A 33 -8.87 8.27 -19.00
CA MET A 33 -7.73 8.42 -19.91
C MET A 33 -7.92 7.61 -21.20
N ILE A 34 -8.46 6.40 -21.12
CA ILE A 34 -8.80 5.60 -22.30
C ILE A 34 -9.73 6.40 -23.22
N VAL A 35 -10.77 7.03 -22.67
CA VAL A 35 -11.74 7.80 -23.45
C VAL A 35 -11.15 9.12 -23.94
N GLN A 36 -10.49 9.90 -23.07
CA GLN A 36 -10.04 11.26 -23.41
C GLN A 36 -8.75 11.30 -24.23
N TYR A 37 -7.82 10.33 -24.01
CA TYR A 37 -6.56 10.27 -24.74
C TYR A 37 -6.60 9.31 -25.92
N GLY A 38 -7.72 8.58 -26.11
CA GLY A 38 -7.85 7.58 -27.16
C GLY A 38 -6.91 6.38 -26.98
N TRP A 39 -6.53 6.07 -25.75
CA TRP A 39 -5.67 4.94 -25.47
C TRP A 39 -6.40 3.60 -25.61
N THR A 40 -5.65 2.58 -25.98
CA THR A 40 -6.15 1.20 -25.90
C THR A 40 -6.18 0.73 -24.45
N HIS A 41 -7.08 -0.21 -24.13
CA HIS A 41 -7.13 -0.86 -22.82
C HIS A 41 -5.80 -1.54 -22.47
N ASP A 42 -5.14 -2.15 -23.45
CA ASP A 42 -3.85 -2.81 -23.29
C ASP A 42 -2.77 -1.82 -22.85
N PHE A 43 -2.65 -0.68 -23.57
CA PHE A 43 -1.67 0.33 -23.21
C PHE A 43 -1.92 0.89 -21.79
N ALA A 44 -3.16 1.19 -21.45
CA ALA A 44 -3.52 1.67 -20.12
C ALA A 44 -3.15 0.64 -19.02
N SER A 45 -3.34 -0.65 -19.28
CA SER A 45 -2.94 -1.74 -18.38
C SER A 45 -1.41 -1.85 -18.25
N TYR A 46 -0.67 -1.74 -19.37
CA TYR A 46 0.79 -1.69 -19.36
C TYR A 46 1.33 -0.52 -18.54
N LEU A 47 0.66 0.61 -18.59
CA LEU A 47 1.07 1.79 -17.83
C LEU A 47 0.89 1.60 -16.31
N GLY A 48 -0.14 0.88 -15.90
CA GLY A 48 -0.29 0.40 -14.51
C GLY A 48 0.86 -0.52 -14.10
N SER A 49 1.21 -1.47 -14.97
CA SER A 49 2.32 -2.42 -14.76
C SER A 49 3.68 -1.73 -14.71
N ALA A 50 3.89 -0.67 -15.50
CA ALA A 50 5.10 0.15 -15.46
C ALA A 50 5.32 0.80 -14.08
N ASN A 51 4.24 1.27 -13.44
CA ASN A 51 4.31 1.79 -12.08
C ASN A 51 4.64 0.68 -11.06
N LEU A 52 4.10 -0.53 -11.22
CA LEU A 52 4.41 -1.67 -10.36
C LEU A 52 5.89 -2.11 -10.51
N LEU A 53 6.39 -2.13 -11.74
CA LEU A 53 7.80 -2.41 -12.01
C LEU A 53 8.68 -1.33 -11.36
N GLY A 54 8.33 -0.07 -11.52
CA GLY A 54 9.00 1.03 -10.83
C GLY A 54 9.01 0.86 -9.32
N TYR A 55 7.88 0.46 -8.73
CA TYR A 55 7.78 0.21 -7.29
C TYR A 55 8.72 -0.92 -6.83
N LEU A 56 8.84 -1.99 -7.59
CA LEU A 56 9.81 -3.05 -7.34
C LEU A 56 11.25 -2.54 -7.39
N VAL A 57 11.59 -1.74 -8.42
CA VAL A 57 12.92 -1.12 -8.54
C VAL A 57 13.19 -0.19 -7.36
N GLY A 58 12.22 0.63 -6.94
CA GLY A 58 12.33 1.49 -5.77
C GLY A 58 12.57 0.70 -4.47
N ALA A 59 11.90 -0.43 -4.30
CA ALA A 59 12.10 -1.31 -3.15
C ALA A 59 13.51 -1.96 -3.15
N LEU A 60 14.02 -2.34 -4.32
CA LEU A 60 15.39 -2.84 -4.48
C LEU A 60 16.42 -1.75 -4.15
N LEU A 61 16.23 -0.53 -4.66
CA LEU A 61 17.10 0.61 -4.35
C LEU A 61 17.12 0.91 -2.85
N ALA A 62 15.97 0.83 -2.17
CA ALA A 62 15.90 1.03 -0.73
C ALA A 62 16.69 -0.03 0.08
N LEU A 63 16.75 -1.27 -0.42
CA LEU A 63 17.54 -2.35 0.18
C LEU A 63 19.04 -2.03 0.19
N PHE A 64 19.54 -1.42 -0.90
CA PHE A 64 20.94 -1.06 -1.07
C PHE A 64 21.30 0.33 -0.50
N SER A 65 20.31 1.12 -0.09
CA SER A 65 20.50 2.46 0.50
C SER A 65 20.99 2.32 1.96
N ILE A 66 22.29 2.08 2.12
CA ILE A 66 22.89 1.67 3.41
C ILE A 66 23.26 2.90 4.27
N LYS A 67 23.49 4.07 3.67
CA LYS A 67 23.94 5.26 4.40
C LYS A 67 22.75 5.98 5.06
N GLU A 68 22.64 5.88 6.37
CA GLU A 68 21.57 6.54 7.15
C GLU A 68 21.48 8.06 6.89
N LYS A 69 22.60 8.72 6.73
CA LYS A 69 22.66 10.16 6.42
C LYS A 69 22.00 10.54 5.09
N SER A 70 21.87 9.60 4.17
CA SER A 70 21.25 9.83 2.85
C SER A 70 19.74 9.62 2.85
N ILE A 71 19.16 8.99 3.88
CA ILE A 71 17.73 8.65 3.92
C ILE A 71 16.83 9.88 3.81
N PRO A 72 17.05 10.97 4.56
CA PRO A 72 16.24 12.20 4.41
C PRO A 72 16.26 12.77 2.99
N ALA A 73 17.44 12.82 2.37
CA ALA A 73 17.60 13.32 1.00
C ALA A 73 16.86 12.41 0.00
N LEU A 74 16.95 11.09 0.16
CA LEU A 74 16.25 10.13 -0.70
C LEU A 74 14.72 10.25 -0.57
N ILE A 75 14.19 10.45 0.65
CA ILE A 75 12.76 10.71 0.86
C ILE A 75 12.33 11.96 0.10
N ILE A 76 13.07 13.08 0.23
CA ILE A 76 12.76 14.34 -0.45
C ILE A 76 12.84 14.15 -1.97
N THR A 77 13.94 13.60 -2.48
CA THR A 77 14.11 13.36 -3.91
C THR A 77 12.98 12.48 -4.48
N SER A 78 12.57 11.46 -3.74
CA SER A 78 11.46 10.58 -4.15
C SER A 78 10.14 11.36 -4.24
N THR A 79 9.83 12.21 -3.26
CA THR A 79 8.59 13.00 -3.33
C THR A 79 8.61 14.02 -4.46
N VAL A 80 9.75 14.66 -4.72
CA VAL A 80 9.91 15.61 -5.83
C VAL A 80 9.75 14.90 -7.17
N LEU A 81 10.43 13.76 -7.38
CA LEU A 81 10.32 12.98 -8.62
C LEU A 81 8.92 12.44 -8.85
N GLY A 82 8.25 11.97 -7.77
CA GLY A 82 6.85 11.54 -7.84
C GLY A 82 5.91 12.67 -8.21
N SER A 83 6.07 13.85 -7.61
CA SER A 83 5.26 15.04 -7.93
C SER A 83 5.51 15.51 -9.37
N LEU A 84 6.77 15.53 -9.81
CA LEU A 84 7.13 15.85 -11.19
C LEU A 84 6.52 14.86 -12.18
N SER A 85 6.46 13.57 -11.82
CA SER A 85 5.81 12.55 -12.64
C SER A 85 4.34 12.87 -12.89
N LEU A 86 3.61 13.37 -11.89
CA LEU A 86 2.19 13.74 -12.05
C LEU A 86 2.04 14.96 -12.98
N ILE A 87 2.92 15.96 -12.86
CA ILE A 87 2.97 17.10 -13.78
C ILE A 87 3.23 16.61 -15.21
N CYS A 88 4.22 15.74 -15.40
CA CYS A 88 4.58 15.23 -16.73
C CYS A 88 3.46 14.37 -17.35
N CYS A 89 2.65 13.70 -16.54
CA CYS A 89 1.48 12.96 -17.02
C CYS A 89 0.31 13.88 -17.44
N SER A 90 0.33 15.18 -17.13
CA SER A 90 -0.70 16.13 -17.62
C SER A 90 -0.47 16.57 -19.07
N PHE A 91 0.73 16.34 -19.63
CA PHE A 91 1.05 16.71 -21.01
C PHE A 91 0.48 15.72 -22.03
N ILE A 92 -0.71 16.00 -22.52
CA ILE A 92 -1.52 15.06 -23.33
C ILE A 92 -0.94 14.70 -24.72
N TYR A 93 -0.12 15.59 -25.30
CA TYR A 93 0.44 15.42 -26.64
C TYR A 93 1.77 14.66 -26.70
N MET A 94 2.22 14.12 -25.56
CA MET A 94 3.47 13.39 -25.48
C MET A 94 3.33 11.96 -26.01
N PRO A 95 4.43 11.38 -26.54
CA PRO A 95 4.43 10.00 -27.01
C PRO A 95 4.17 9.01 -25.86
N LEU A 96 3.66 7.81 -26.16
CA LEU A 96 3.31 6.79 -25.18
C LEU A 96 4.49 6.43 -24.25
N ALA A 97 5.72 6.41 -24.79
CA ALA A 97 6.95 6.16 -24.01
C ALA A 97 7.16 7.19 -22.88
N TRP A 98 6.71 8.42 -23.05
CA TRP A 98 6.74 9.47 -22.03
C TRP A 98 5.95 9.07 -20.78
N PHE A 99 4.75 8.57 -20.97
CA PHE A 99 3.89 8.13 -19.87
C PHE A 99 4.47 6.89 -19.19
N VAL A 100 5.04 5.94 -19.95
CA VAL A 100 5.72 4.77 -19.39
C VAL A 100 6.88 5.20 -18.49
N LEU A 101 7.73 6.11 -18.96
CA LEU A 101 8.87 6.63 -18.20
C LEU A 101 8.40 7.25 -16.87
N TRP A 102 7.47 8.20 -16.94
CA TRP A 102 7.05 8.92 -15.74
C TRP A 102 6.23 8.07 -14.78
N ARG A 103 5.43 7.13 -15.27
CA ARG A 103 4.75 6.16 -14.41
C ARG A 103 5.74 5.21 -13.72
N THR A 104 6.81 4.82 -14.38
CA THR A 104 7.90 4.03 -13.77
C THR A 104 8.61 4.86 -12.69
N ILE A 105 8.94 6.12 -12.96
CA ILE A 105 9.57 7.03 -11.97
C ILE A 105 8.66 7.22 -10.74
N SER A 106 7.35 7.41 -10.94
CA SER A 106 6.42 7.53 -9.81
C SER A 106 6.35 6.24 -8.98
N GLY A 107 6.46 5.08 -9.64
CA GLY A 107 6.58 3.79 -8.96
C GLY A 107 7.85 3.69 -8.12
N ILE A 108 9.01 4.05 -8.68
CA ILE A 108 10.29 4.07 -7.94
C ILE A 108 10.18 4.95 -6.70
N ALA A 109 9.62 6.15 -6.86
CA ALA A 109 9.38 7.07 -5.76
C ALA A 109 8.50 6.43 -4.66
N GLY A 110 7.40 5.79 -5.05
CA GLY A 110 6.50 5.09 -4.12
C GLY A 110 7.19 3.97 -3.34
N GLY A 111 8.00 3.14 -4.02
CA GLY A 111 8.77 2.05 -3.40
C GLY A 111 9.79 2.54 -2.38
N LEU A 112 10.53 3.61 -2.71
CA LEU A 112 11.48 4.24 -1.79
C LEU A 112 10.78 4.82 -0.56
N LEU A 113 9.69 5.58 -0.76
CA LEU A 113 8.93 6.20 0.32
C LEU A 113 8.34 5.18 1.28
N MET A 114 7.80 4.07 0.75
CA MET A 114 7.17 3.00 1.53
C MET A 114 8.14 2.31 2.48
N ILE A 115 9.43 2.31 2.18
CA ILE A 115 10.45 1.63 2.97
C ILE A 115 11.22 2.63 3.84
N LEU A 116 11.70 3.72 3.24
CA LEU A 116 12.64 4.62 3.90
C LEU A 116 11.97 5.46 5.00
N ALA A 117 10.74 5.94 4.76
CA ALA A 117 10.06 6.80 5.73
C ALA A 117 9.68 6.06 7.03
N PRO A 118 9.02 4.87 6.98
CA PRO A 118 8.78 4.08 8.19
C PRO A 118 10.08 3.67 8.89
N SER A 119 11.08 3.24 8.13
CA SER A 119 12.36 2.81 8.70
C SER A 119 13.08 3.95 9.42
N PHE A 120 13.09 5.14 8.83
CA PHE A 120 13.64 6.33 9.45
C PHE A 120 12.88 6.70 10.72
N ALA A 121 11.56 6.70 10.68
CA ALA A 121 10.74 7.03 11.84
C ALA A 121 10.95 6.05 12.99
N MET A 122 10.97 4.73 12.72
CA MET A 122 11.13 3.69 13.75
C MET A 122 12.47 3.76 14.47
N LYS A 123 13.52 4.27 13.82
CA LYS A 123 14.83 4.52 14.45
C LYS A 123 14.85 5.74 15.37
N ASN A 124 14.01 6.74 15.07
CA ASN A 124 14.01 8.04 15.76
C ASN A 124 12.87 8.18 16.78
N ILE A 125 12.21 7.09 17.17
CA ILE A 125 11.10 7.09 18.12
C ILE A 125 11.28 6.02 19.21
N ALA A 126 10.82 6.33 20.43
CA ALA A 126 10.84 5.41 21.55
C ALA A 126 10.02 4.13 21.24
N ILE A 127 10.47 2.99 21.76
CA ILE A 127 9.84 1.67 21.53
C ILE A 127 8.35 1.69 21.88
N SER A 128 7.99 2.31 23.01
CA SER A 128 6.60 2.43 23.48
C SER A 128 5.67 3.19 22.53
N GLN A 129 6.22 4.01 21.64
CA GLN A 129 5.43 4.83 20.70
C GLN A 129 5.37 4.23 19.28
N ARG A 130 6.20 3.21 18.98
CA ARG A 130 6.34 2.63 17.63
C ARG A 130 5.02 2.11 17.05
N LEU A 131 4.18 1.47 17.87
CA LEU A 131 2.87 0.98 17.41
C LEU A 131 1.98 2.12 16.93
N LYS A 132 1.92 3.23 17.69
CA LYS A 132 1.10 4.41 17.34
C LYS A 132 1.64 5.14 16.11
N VAL A 133 2.98 5.33 16.03
CA VAL A 133 3.63 5.97 14.87
C VAL A 133 3.44 5.13 13.61
N ASN A 134 3.56 3.82 13.71
CA ASN A 134 3.33 2.88 12.61
C ASN A 134 1.88 2.96 12.12
N PHE A 135 0.91 2.91 13.04
CA PHE A 135 -0.52 3.07 12.71
C PHE A 135 -0.80 4.41 12.02
N LEU A 136 -0.44 5.53 12.65
CA LEU A 136 -0.67 6.86 12.09
C LEU A 136 0.03 7.02 10.74
N GLY A 137 1.22 6.47 10.61
CA GLY A 137 1.98 6.50 9.37
C GLY A 137 1.29 5.73 8.23
N PHE A 138 0.92 4.48 8.44
CA PHE A 138 0.29 3.68 7.39
C PHE A 138 -1.17 4.03 7.10
N SER A 139 -1.85 4.77 7.98
CA SER A 139 -3.15 5.36 7.66
C SER A 139 -3.08 6.36 6.49
N GLY A 140 -1.90 6.91 6.20
CA GLY A 140 -1.64 7.73 5.03
C GLY A 140 -1.97 7.01 3.70
N ILE A 141 -1.75 5.69 3.60
CA ILE A 141 -2.15 4.92 2.41
C ILE A 141 -3.64 5.12 2.15
N GLY A 142 -4.45 4.86 3.17
CA GLY A 142 -5.90 4.98 3.08
C GLY A 142 -6.36 6.41 2.78
N ALA A 143 -5.74 7.40 3.42
CA ALA A 143 -6.05 8.81 3.16
C ALA A 143 -5.77 9.18 1.70
N GLY A 144 -4.65 8.74 1.13
CA GLY A 144 -4.33 8.99 -0.27
C GLY A 144 -5.26 8.27 -1.25
N VAL A 145 -5.62 7.00 -0.97
CA VAL A 145 -6.61 6.24 -1.76
C VAL A 145 -7.97 6.94 -1.71
N LEU A 146 -8.44 7.32 -0.51
CA LEU A 146 -9.72 8.02 -0.35
C LEU A 146 -9.71 9.35 -1.10
N THR A 147 -8.62 10.12 -1.03
CA THR A 147 -8.45 11.36 -1.79
C THR A 147 -8.62 11.10 -3.30
N ALA A 148 -7.98 10.08 -3.84
CA ALA A 148 -8.11 9.73 -5.25
C ALA A 148 -9.55 9.30 -5.61
N THR A 149 -10.17 8.45 -4.78
CA THR A 149 -11.54 7.95 -5.03
C THR A 149 -12.63 9.02 -4.92
N LEU A 150 -12.40 10.10 -4.18
CA LEU A 150 -13.32 11.23 -4.05
C LEU A 150 -13.12 12.30 -5.12
N ILE A 151 -11.87 12.66 -5.41
CA ILE A 151 -11.53 13.73 -6.36
C ILE A 151 -11.97 13.34 -7.78
N ILE A 152 -11.70 12.12 -8.21
CA ILE A 152 -11.92 11.71 -9.60
C ILE A 152 -13.40 11.75 -10.00
N PRO A 153 -14.36 11.19 -9.26
CA PRO A 153 -15.78 11.35 -9.59
C PRO A 153 -16.28 12.80 -9.52
N ALA A 154 -15.72 13.61 -8.61
CA ALA A 154 -16.06 15.02 -8.49
C ALA A 154 -15.63 15.84 -9.72
N LEU A 155 -14.54 15.43 -10.38
CA LEU A 155 -13.95 16.12 -11.54
C LEU A 155 -14.21 15.40 -12.88
N LYS A 156 -15.18 14.50 -12.94
CA LYS A 156 -15.47 13.64 -14.12
C LYS A 156 -15.72 14.40 -15.43
N ASN A 157 -16.17 15.66 -15.35
CA ASN A 157 -16.48 16.51 -16.50
C ASN A 157 -15.27 17.39 -16.89
N MET A 158 -14.17 17.35 -16.15
CA MET A 158 -12.97 18.13 -16.48
C MET A 158 -12.05 17.33 -17.42
N PRO A 159 -11.28 18.02 -18.26
CA PRO A 159 -10.16 17.40 -18.96
C PRO A 159 -9.20 16.72 -17.95
N VAL A 160 -8.79 15.49 -18.24
CA VAL A 160 -8.01 14.67 -17.30
C VAL A 160 -6.66 15.30 -16.95
N GLN A 161 -6.11 16.17 -17.79
CA GLN A 161 -4.91 16.95 -17.51
C GLN A 161 -5.04 17.76 -16.21
N TYR A 162 -6.18 18.43 -15.99
CA TYR A 162 -6.39 19.21 -14.76
C TYR A 162 -6.49 18.30 -13.51
N VAL A 163 -6.97 17.08 -13.67
CA VAL A 163 -7.00 16.11 -12.57
C VAL A 163 -5.58 15.70 -12.19
N TRP A 164 -4.69 15.49 -13.17
CA TRP A 164 -3.26 15.27 -12.92
C TRP A 164 -2.61 16.47 -12.22
N GLU A 165 -2.89 17.68 -12.64
CA GLU A 165 -2.36 18.91 -12.05
C GLU A 165 -2.83 19.12 -10.60
N ILE A 166 -4.08 18.77 -10.28
CA ILE A 166 -4.59 18.79 -8.91
C ILE A 166 -3.81 17.80 -8.03
N PHE A 167 -3.62 16.54 -8.50
CA PHE A 167 -2.80 15.58 -7.75
C PHE A 167 -1.34 16.02 -7.62
N ALA A 168 -0.78 16.63 -8.65
CA ALA A 168 0.56 17.21 -8.61
C ALA A 168 0.65 18.32 -7.55
N THR A 169 -0.33 19.23 -7.51
CA THR A 169 -0.39 20.32 -6.52
C THR A 169 -0.45 19.77 -5.09
N ILE A 170 -1.34 18.80 -4.84
CA ILE A 170 -1.42 18.12 -3.53
C ILE A 170 -0.07 17.49 -3.16
N SER A 171 0.58 16.84 -4.14
CA SER A 171 1.88 16.18 -3.92
C SER A 171 3.00 17.18 -3.66
N ILE A 172 3.01 18.31 -4.34
CA ILE A 172 4.00 19.40 -4.11
C ILE A 172 3.83 19.96 -2.70
N ILE A 173 2.60 20.23 -2.27
CA ILE A 173 2.33 20.70 -0.90
C ILE A 173 2.82 19.68 0.12
N GLY A 174 2.50 18.41 -0.07
CA GLY A 174 2.97 17.33 0.79
C GLY A 174 4.51 17.20 0.80
N SER A 175 5.17 17.39 -0.35
CA SER A 175 6.64 17.38 -0.48
C SER A 175 7.29 18.54 0.27
N LEU A 176 6.69 19.74 0.21
CA LEU A 176 7.18 20.91 0.96
C LEU A 176 7.06 20.69 2.48
N VAL A 177 5.97 20.08 2.94
CA VAL A 177 5.80 19.73 4.35
C VAL A 177 6.83 18.68 4.76
N LEU A 178 7.05 17.63 3.95
CA LEU A 178 8.09 16.63 4.20
C LEU A 178 9.50 17.23 4.25
N PHE A 179 9.80 18.15 3.35
CA PHE A 179 11.06 18.89 3.38
C PHE A 179 11.24 19.65 4.70
N GLN A 180 10.23 20.37 5.17
CA GLN A 180 10.28 21.10 6.45
C GLN A 180 10.46 20.13 7.64
N LEU A 181 9.77 18.98 7.62
CA LEU A 181 9.91 17.96 8.64
C LEU A 181 11.31 17.35 8.70
N LEU A 182 12.01 17.22 7.58
CA LEU A 182 13.33 16.59 7.49
C LEU A 182 14.49 17.59 7.61
N ARG A 183 14.25 18.88 7.44
CA ARG A 183 15.28 19.95 7.54
C ARG A 183 15.93 20.02 8.92
N HIS A 184 15.20 19.66 9.97
CA HIS A 184 15.70 19.64 11.34
C HIS A 184 15.58 18.20 11.88
N PRO A 185 16.54 17.32 11.66
CA PRO A 185 16.48 15.96 12.19
C PRO A 185 16.34 15.97 13.72
N PRO A 186 15.72 14.96 14.34
CA PRO A 186 15.63 14.87 15.79
C PRO A 186 17.03 14.91 16.40
N THR A 187 17.26 15.77 17.37
CA THR A 187 18.57 15.96 18.03
C THR A 187 18.87 14.79 18.98
N GLU A 188 17.88 14.04 19.38
CA GLU A 188 18.03 12.85 20.24
C GLU A 188 17.96 11.61 19.37
N SER A 189 19.11 11.05 19.03
CA SER A 189 19.17 9.63 18.70
C SER A 189 18.74 8.89 19.97
N VAL A 190 17.55 8.29 19.94
CA VAL A 190 17.18 7.33 20.99
C VAL A 190 18.28 6.27 21.00
N GLN A 191 19.12 6.30 22.04
CA GLN A 191 20.19 5.32 22.22
C GLN A 191 19.50 3.95 22.21
N THR A 192 19.56 3.27 21.06
CA THR A 192 19.38 1.83 21.06
C THR A 192 20.51 1.30 21.94
N ALA A 193 20.14 0.79 23.11
CA ALA A 193 21.09 0.13 24.01
C ALA A 193 21.99 -0.74 23.14
N ASN A 194 23.30 -0.63 23.35
CA ASN A 194 24.34 -1.43 22.72
C ASN A 194 24.11 -2.92 23.02
N GLN A 195 23.09 -3.49 22.40
CA GLN A 195 22.92 -4.94 22.40
C GLN A 195 23.83 -5.49 21.30
N ALA A 196 24.75 -6.37 21.73
CA ALA A 196 25.64 -7.09 20.84
C ALA A 196 24.87 -7.65 19.64
N PRO A 197 25.51 -7.77 18.46
CA PRO A 197 24.85 -8.30 17.26
C PRO A 197 24.34 -9.71 17.56
N GLN A 198 23.04 -9.82 17.83
CA GLN A 198 22.41 -11.12 18.00
C GLN A 198 22.56 -11.90 16.69
N ASN A 199 23.12 -13.10 16.77
CA ASN A 199 23.24 -14.02 15.65
C ASN A 199 21.93 -14.12 14.89
N PHE A 200 22.01 -14.07 13.56
CA PHE A 200 20.88 -14.11 12.65
C PHE A 200 20.18 -15.47 12.75
N LYS A 201 19.35 -15.67 13.76
CA LYS A 201 18.38 -16.75 13.72
C LYS A 201 17.27 -16.32 12.76
N HIS A 202 17.19 -16.95 11.59
CA HIS A 202 16.04 -16.84 10.72
C HIS A 202 14.80 -17.21 11.54
N SER A 203 14.01 -16.20 11.89
CA SER A 203 12.78 -16.44 12.61
C SER A 203 11.78 -17.09 11.65
N ARG A 204 11.40 -18.35 11.92
CA ARG A 204 10.33 -19.02 11.18
C ARG A 204 9.05 -18.17 11.11
N LEU A 205 8.74 -17.50 12.23
CA LEU A 205 7.62 -16.56 12.30
C LEU A 205 7.78 -15.40 11.31
N GLY A 206 8.94 -14.76 11.25
CA GLY A 206 9.19 -13.65 10.33
C GLY A 206 9.06 -14.07 8.88
N LEU A 207 9.57 -15.25 8.50
CA LEU A 207 9.41 -15.78 7.15
C LEU A 207 7.94 -16.04 6.79
N ILE A 208 7.17 -16.62 7.71
CA ILE A 208 5.73 -16.86 7.48
C ILE A 208 4.97 -15.54 7.31
N ILE A 209 5.28 -14.50 8.10
CA ILE A 209 4.66 -13.19 7.94
C ILE A 209 5.00 -12.58 6.57
N ILE A 210 6.26 -12.71 6.10
CA ILE A 210 6.65 -12.25 4.76
C ILE A 210 5.86 -12.99 3.68
N ILE A 211 5.77 -14.32 3.75
CA ILE A 211 5.00 -15.14 2.80
C ILE A 211 3.52 -14.74 2.83
N ALA A 212 2.93 -14.59 4.01
CA ALA A 212 1.54 -14.13 4.12
C ALA A 212 1.34 -12.75 3.49
N TYR A 213 2.28 -11.82 3.71
CA TYR A 213 2.26 -10.51 3.10
C TYR A 213 2.36 -10.56 1.57
N MET A 214 3.21 -11.44 1.02
CA MET A 214 3.28 -11.71 -0.42
C MET A 214 1.95 -12.28 -0.96
N CYS A 215 1.34 -13.22 -0.25
CA CYS A 215 0.02 -13.76 -0.61
C CYS A 215 -1.06 -12.67 -0.67
N SER A 216 -1.04 -11.71 0.28
CA SER A 216 -1.98 -10.59 0.25
C SER A 216 -1.77 -9.69 -0.97
N ALA A 217 -0.54 -9.56 -1.48
CA ALA A 217 -0.23 -8.82 -2.70
C ALA A 217 -0.86 -9.43 -3.95
N PHE A 218 -0.89 -10.76 -4.03
CA PHE A 218 -1.57 -11.46 -5.10
C PHE A 218 -3.09 -11.34 -4.99
N ALA A 219 -3.60 -11.59 -3.80
CA ALA A 219 -5.02 -11.74 -3.55
C ALA A 219 -5.85 -10.48 -3.83
N TYR A 220 -5.28 -9.28 -3.65
CA TYR A 220 -6.04 -8.05 -3.88
C TYR A 220 -6.02 -7.57 -5.34
N ILE A 221 -5.25 -8.22 -6.25
CA ILE A 221 -5.14 -7.82 -7.65
C ILE A 221 -6.51 -7.80 -8.35
N PRO A 222 -7.39 -8.80 -8.20
CA PRO A 222 -8.72 -8.75 -8.83
C PRO A 222 -9.49 -7.47 -8.47
N HIS A 223 -9.45 -7.05 -7.20
CA HIS A 223 -10.11 -5.83 -6.77
C HIS A 223 -9.37 -4.54 -7.18
N SER A 224 -8.05 -4.56 -7.26
CA SER A 224 -7.28 -3.35 -7.56
C SER A 224 -7.18 -3.03 -9.05
N LEU A 225 -7.20 -4.04 -9.92
CA LEU A 225 -7.04 -3.88 -11.36
C LEU A 225 -8.30 -4.20 -12.16
N PHE A 226 -9.07 -5.23 -11.77
CA PHE A 226 -10.16 -5.77 -12.56
C PHE A 226 -11.55 -5.50 -11.98
N TRP A 227 -11.65 -4.88 -10.81
CA TRP A 227 -12.93 -4.63 -10.15
C TRP A 227 -13.89 -3.80 -10.99
N MET A 228 -13.38 -2.71 -11.56
CA MET A 228 -14.19 -1.82 -12.39
C MET A 228 -14.64 -2.49 -13.70
N ASP A 229 -13.76 -3.31 -14.30
CA ASP A 229 -14.09 -4.08 -15.50
C ASP A 229 -15.13 -5.17 -15.21
N TYR A 230 -14.99 -5.87 -14.10
CA TYR A 230 -15.98 -6.85 -13.65
C TYR A 230 -17.36 -6.24 -13.43
N LEU A 231 -17.41 -5.11 -12.73
CA LEU A 231 -18.66 -4.39 -12.48
C LEU A 231 -19.31 -3.84 -13.76
N SER A 232 -18.50 -3.41 -14.74
CA SER A 232 -19.01 -2.83 -15.99
C SER A 232 -19.29 -3.88 -17.08
N GLY A 233 -18.31 -4.74 -17.32
CA GLY A 233 -18.33 -5.66 -18.44
C GLY A 233 -19.15 -6.93 -18.17
N THR A 234 -19.08 -7.47 -16.93
CA THR A 234 -19.80 -8.71 -16.58
C THR A 234 -21.14 -8.45 -15.91
N LEU A 235 -21.21 -7.50 -14.98
CA LEU A 235 -22.41 -7.25 -14.19
C LEU A 235 -23.24 -6.08 -14.68
N HIS A 236 -22.74 -5.31 -15.66
CA HIS A 236 -23.42 -4.20 -16.32
C HIS A 236 -23.92 -3.10 -15.35
N PHE A 237 -23.22 -2.89 -14.22
CA PHE A 237 -23.59 -1.84 -13.29
C PHE A 237 -23.40 -0.45 -13.92
N PRO A 238 -24.34 0.49 -13.71
CA PRO A 238 -24.21 1.86 -14.18
C PRO A 238 -23.02 2.57 -13.52
N LEU A 239 -22.42 3.55 -14.20
CA LEU A 239 -21.23 4.29 -13.75
C LEU A 239 -21.36 4.82 -12.32
N GLN A 240 -22.53 5.32 -11.95
CA GLN A 240 -22.78 5.89 -10.62
C GLN A 240 -22.63 4.84 -9.50
N GLN A 241 -23.11 3.62 -9.71
CA GLN A 241 -22.96 2.52 -8.74
C GLN A 241 -21.51 2.03 -8.70
N ARG A 242 -20.83 1.92 -9.83
CA ARG A 242 -19.41 1.54 -9.88
C ARG A 242 -18.54 2.52 -9.11
N ASN A 243 -18.80 3.81 -9.24
CA ASN A 243 -18.11 4.85 -8.49
C ASN A 243 -18.37 4.73 -6.98
N LEU A 244 -19.59 4.38 -6.58
CA LEU A 244 -19.91 4.14 -5.17
C LEU A 244 -19.09 2.98 -4.59
N PHE A 245 -18.99 1.85 -5.28
CA PHE A 245 -18.13 0.74 -4.84
C PHE A 245 -16.68 1.18 -4.65
N TRP A 246 -16.16 2.01 -5.57
CA TRP A 246 -14.79 2.49 -5.50
C TRP A 246 -14.58 3.49 -4.36
N VAL A 247 -15.54 4.37 -4.09
CA VAL A 247 -15.51 5.27 -2.92
C VAL A 247 -15.54 4.46 -1.62
N LEU A 248 -16.38 3.43 -1.54
CA LEU A 248 -16.42 2.55 -0.36
C LEU A 248 -15.13 1.76 -0.13
N TYR A 249 -14.46 1.35 -1.20
CA TYR A 249 -13.09 0.82 -1.11
C TYR A 249 -12.14 1.86 -0.49
N GLY A 250 -12.21 3.12 -0.93
CA GLY A 250 -11.42 4.23 -0.38
C GLY A 250 -11.72 4.50 1.10
N VAL A 251 -12.99 4.53 1.49
CA VAL A 251 -13.41 4.68 2.88
C VAL A 251 -12.87 3.52 3.75
N GLY A 252 -13.02 2.29 3.29
CA GLY A 252 -12.42 1.12 3.93
C GLY A 252 -10.92 1.29 4.13
N SER A 253 -10.21 1.70 3.07
CA SER A 253 -8.76 1.92 3.12
C SER A 253 -8.35 2.97 4.16
N CYS A 254 -9.17 4.01 4.36
CA CYS A 254 -8.87 5.05 5.33
C CYS A 254 -8.89 4.55 6.77
N ILE A 255 -9.80 3.64 7.09
CA ILE A 255 -9.96 3.11 8.45
C ILE A 255 -9.20 1.80 8.72
N GLY A 256 -8.66 1.16 7.69
CA GLY A 256 -8.06 -0.17 7.79
C GLY A 256 -6.90 -0.26 8.78
N ALA A 257 -5.96 0.68 8.73
CA ALA A 257 -4.84 0.73 9.67
C ALA A 257 -5.32 0.95 11.12
N PHE A 258 -6.39 1.73 11.32
CA PHE A 258 -6.99 1.95 12.64
C PHE A 258 -7.63 0.67 13.21
N VAL A 259 -8.38 -0.06 12.39
CA VAL A 259 -8.98 -1.34 12.79
C VAL A 259 -7.89 -2.34 13.20
N ALA A 260 -6.83 -2.45 12.39
CA ALA A 260 -5.71 -3.35 12.71
C ALA A 260 -4.96 -2.91 13.98
N TYR A 261 -4.80 -1.60 14.20
CA TYR A 261 -4.24 -1.05 15.44
C TYR A 261 -5.09 -1.42 16.67
N CYS A 262 -6.40 -1.18 16.63
CA CYS A 262 -7.31 -1.52 17.73
C CYS A 262 -7.30 -3.02 18.01
N LEU A 263 -7.36 -3.85 16.96
CA LEU A 263 -7.33 -5.29 17.09
C LEU A 263 -5.98 -5.77 17.70
N SER A 264 -4.87 -5.19 17.27
CA SER A 264 -3.54 -5.50 17.84
C SER A 264 -3.43 -5.14 19.32
N ARG A 265 -4.13 -4.07 19.75
CA ARG A 265 -4.19 -3.67 21.17
C ARG A 265 -5.03 -4.62 22.01
N LEU A 266 -6.12 -5.12 21.45
CA LEU A 266 -7.09 -5.97 22.17
C LEU A 266 -6.61 -7.41 22.31
N ILE A 267 -6.10 -8.02 21.25
CA ILE A 267 -5.79 -9.46 21.21
C ILE A 267 -4.33 -9.77 20.85
N GLY A 268 -3.48 -8.74 20.76
CA GLY A 268 -2.09 -8.88 20.34
C GLY A 268 -1.93 -9.04 18.83
N TYR A 269 -0.74 -8.67 18.33
CA TYR A 269 -0.51 -8.60 16.87
C TYR A 269 -0.59 -9.96 16.14
N LEU A 270 -0.20 -11.08 16.82
CA LEU A 270 -0.27 -12.42 16.21
C LEU A 270 -1.70 -12.92 16.03
N GLN A 271 -2.61 -12.63 16.95
CA GLN A 271 -4.01 -12.99 16.79
C GLN A 271 -4.69 -12.02 15.83
N ALA A 272 -4.35 -10.73 15.89
CA ALA A 272 -4.86 -9.73 14.98
C ALA A 272 -4.57 -10.07 13.51
N ILE A 273 -3.31 -10.48 13.17
CA ILE A 273 -2.97 -10.85 11.79
C ILE A 273 -3.80 -12.05 11.31
N LYS A 274 -4.03 -13.06 12.15
CA LYS A 274 -4.88 -14.22 11.80
C LYS A 274 -6.32 -13.81 11.52
N CYS A 275 -6.92 -12.99 12.39
CA CYS A 275 -8.28 -12.50 12.21
C CYS A 275 -8.42 -11.68 10.92
N LEU A 276 -7.47 -10.76 10.67
CA LEU A 276 -7.47 -9.93 9.46
C LEU A 276 -7.35 -10.77 8.19
N TYR A 277 -6.47 -11.78 8.16
CA TYR A 277 -6.34 -12.66 7.00
C TYR A 277 -7.56 -13.54 6.79
N GLY A 278 -8.21 -14.02 7.87
CA GLY A 278 -9.46 -14.77 7.79
C GLY A 278 -10.60 -13.98 7.16
N VAL A 279 -10.80 -12.73 7.63
CA VAL A 279 -11.80 -11.81 7.05
C VAL A 279 -11.43 -11.44 5.61
N TYR A 280 -10.13 -11.28 5.32
CA TYR A 280 -9.66 -10.92 3.98
C TYR A 280 -9.91 -12.01 2.96
N CYS A 281 -9.69 -13.28 3.34
CA CYS A 281 -10.01 -14.44 2.51
C CYS A 281 -11.49 -14.43 2.08
N LEU A 282 -12.39 -14.22 3.03
CA LEU A 282 -13.83 -14.13 2.76
C LEU A 282 -14.18 -12.93 1.90
N ALA A 283 -13.63 -11.75 2.22
CA ALA A 283 -13.91 -10.51 1.50
C ALA A 283 -13.54 -10.59 0.02
N VAL A 284 -12.36 -11.15 -0.29
CA VAL A 284 -11.89 -11.29 -1.68
C VAL A 284 -12.68 -12.35 -2.44
N ALA A 285 -13.08 -13.44 -1.79
CA ALA A 285 -13.83 -14.53 -2.43
C ALA A 285 -15.33 -14.24 -2.62
N LEU A 286 -15.92 -13.25 -1.91
CA LEU A 286 -17.35 -12.93 -1.96
C LEU A 286 -17.94 -12.80 -3.39
N PRO A 287 -17.27 -12.15 -4.37
CA PRO A 287 -17.81 -11.99 -5.71
C PRO A 287 -17.98 -13.32 -6.48
N PHE A 288 -17.31 -14.39 -6.06
CA PHE A 288 -17.52 -15.72 -6.61
C PHE A 288 -18.85 -16.32 -6.14
N PHE A 289 -19.21 -16.10 -4.87
CA PHE A 289 -20.38 -16.73 -4.27
C PHE A 289 -21.68 -15.98 -4.53
N SER A 290 -21.61 -14.65 -4.79
CA SER A 290 -22.83 -13.85 -4.95
C SER A 290 -22.59 -12.57 -5.76
N HIS A 291 -23.57 -12.25 -6.60
CA HIS A 291 -23.63 -11.00 -7.36
C HIS A 291 -24.56 -9.96 -6.72
N ALA A 292 -25.10 -10.24 -5.54
CA ALA A 292 -25.96 -9.29 -4.82
C ALA A 292 -25.20 -8.00 -4.50
N THR A 293 -25.80 -6.86 -4.83
CA THR A 293 -25.20 -5.52 -4.66
C THR A 293 -24.66 -5.31 -3.24
N ALA A 294 -25.39 -5.74 -2.22
CA ALA A 294 -24.97 -5.62 -0.83
C ALA A 294 -23.66 -6.39 -0.53
N LEU A 295 -23.52 -7.61 -1.04
CA LEU A 295 -22.32 -8.43 -0.83
C LEU A 295 -21.14 -7.93 -1.65
N LEU A 296 -21.36 -7.42 -2.86
CA LEU A 296 -20.32 -6.76 -3.65
C LEU A 296 -19.85 -5.45 -2.99
N THR A 297 -20.79 -4.70 -2.41
CA THR A 297 -20.48 -3.50 -1.59
C THR A 297 -19.61 -3.86 -0.39
N LEU A 298 -19.98 -4.91 0.34
CA LEU A 298 -19.24 -5.42 1.48
C LEU A 298 -17.84 -5.90 1.06
N SER A 299 -17.74 -6.65 -0.04
CA SER A 299 -16.46 -7.09 -0.60
C SER A 299 -15.54 -5.92 -0.93
N SER A 300 -16.05 -4.90 -1.62
CA SER A 300 -15.28 -3.70 -1.96
C SER A 300 -14.78 -2.97 -0.72
N PHE A 301 -15.68 -2.71 0.23
CA PHE A 301 -15.34 -2.03 1.49
C PHE A 301 -14.31 -2.81 2.32
N LEU A 302 -14.55 -4.11 2.54
CA LEU A 302 -13.64 -4.94 3.33
C LEU A 302 -12.29 -5.13 2.65
N THR A 303 -12.25 -5.31 1.33
CA THR A 303 -10.97 -5.42 0.61
C THR A 303 -10.19 -4.11 0.70
N GLY A 304 -10.87 -2.97 0.57
CA GLY A 304 -10.28 -1.67 0.83
C GLY A 304 -9.69 -1.56 2.23
N LEU A 305 -10.46 -1.94 3.26
CA LEU A 305 -10.05 -1.92 4.67
C LEU A 305 -8.84 -2.82 4.94
N LEU A 306 -8.89 -4.05 4.43
CA LEU A 306 -7.92 -5.08 4.77
C LEU A 306 -6.59 -4.90 4.04
N THR A 307 -6.56 -4.20 2.91
CA THR A 307 -5.31 -3.89 2.18
C THR A 307 -4.33 -3.09 3.05
N PRO A 308 -4.61 -1.86 3.54
CA PRO A 308 -3.67 -1.15 4.42
C PRO A 308 -3.58 -1.78 5.82
N ALA A 309 -4.61 -2.48 6.29
CA ALA A 309 -4.57 -3.20 7.55
C ALA A 309 -3.50 -4.29 7.54
N THR A 310 -3.40 -5.08 6.46
CA THR A 310 -2.37 -6.13 6.31
C THR A 310 -0.98 -5.54 6.13
N VAL A 311 -0.85 -4.41 5.44
CA VAL A 311 0.42 -3.67 5.35
C VAL A 311 0.90 -3.25 6.74
N PHE A 312 0.04 -2.58 7.51
CA PHE A 312 0.36 -2.12 8.87
C PHE A 312 0.74 -3.29 9.79
N ILE A 313 -0.10 -4.33 9.87
CA ILE A 313 0.13 -5.43 10.81
C ILE A 313 1.38 -6.25 10.45
N SER A 314 1.67 -6.44 9.16
CA SER A 314 2.88 -7.12 8.69
C SER A 314 4.12 -6.31 9.01
N SER A 315 4.12 -5.00 8.71
CA SER A 315 5.20 -4.07 9.05
C SER A 315 5.49 -4.06 10.55
N TYR A 316 4.46 -3.91 11.37
CA TYR A 316 4.58 -3.89 12.81
C TYR A 316 5.08 -5.22 13.38
N SER A 317 4.56 -6.34 12.89
CA SER A 317 5.01 -7.68 13.31
C SER A 317 6.49 -7.91 13.00
N LEU A 318 6.94 -7.51 11.80
CA LEU A 318 8.34 -7.61 11.40
C LEU A 318 9.24 -6.68 12.23
N LEU A 319 8.73 -5.49 12.59
CA LEU A 319 9.44 -4.57 13.49
C LEU A 319 9.65 -5.19 14.88
N GLN A 320 8.64 -5.88 15.44
CA GLN A 320 8.76 -6.57 16.74
C GLN A 320 9.77 -7.71 16.72
N ILE A 321 9.90 -8.42 15.59
CA ILE A 321 10.78 -9.58 15.45
C ILE A 321 12.23 -9.16 15.16
N TYR A 322 12.44 -8.11 14.36
CA TYR A 322 13.74 -7.80 13.77
C TYR A 322 14.29 -6.41 14.13
N GLU A 323 13.70 -5.72 15.02
CA GLU A 323 13.99 -4.37 15.53
C GLU A 323 15.13 -3.60 14.82
N GLN A 324 16.41 -3.94 15.10
CA GLN A 324 17.59 -3.26 14.54
C GLN A 324 17.75 -3.46 13.03
N ARG A 325 17.17 -4.53 12.47
CA ARG A 325 17.26 -4.90 11.04
C ARG A 325 15.96 -4.65 10.29
N TYR A 326 15.02 -3.94 10.93
CA TYR A 326 13.71 -3.69 10.38
C TYR A 326 13.75 -3.15 8.93
N GLN A 327 14.60 -2.15 8.65
CA GLN A 327 14.71 -1.58 7.29
C GLN A 327 15.02 -2.65 6.24
N LYS A 328 16.02 -3.51 6.48
CA LYS A 328 16.42 -4.56 5.55
C LYS A 328 15.32 -5.60 5.37
N ILE A 329 14.71 -6.04 6.47
CA ILE A 329 13.64 -7.04 6.44
C ILE A 329 12.36 -6.46 5.79
N TRP A 330 12.02 -5.22 6.09
CA TRP A 330 10.88 -4.53 5.48
C TRP A 330 11.12 -4.29 3.98
N SER A 331 12.35 -3.99 3.57
CA SER A 331 12.71 -3.93 2.14
C SER A 331 12.48 -5.28 1.46
N LEU A 332 12.97 -6.38 2.05
CA LEU A 332 12.78 -7.73 1.50
C LEU A 332 11.30 -8.12 1.43
N ALA A 333 10.53 -7.83 2.47
CA ALA A 333 9.08 -8.06 2.47
C ALA A 333 8.37 -7.24 1.37
N THR A 334 8.77 -5.98 1.19
CA THR A 334 8.19 -5.10 0.16
C THR A 334 8.61 -5.53 -1.25
N ILE A 335 9.85 -6.00 -1.45
CA ILE A 335 10.31 -6.59 -2.72
C ILE A 335 9.47 -7.84 -3.02
N GLY A 336 9.30 -8.73 -2.06
CA GLY A 336 8.46 -9.92 -2.21
C GLY A 336 7.02 -9.56 -2.58
N PHE A 337 6.43 -8.60 -1.87
CA PHE A 337 5.10 -8.05 -2.16
C PHE A 337 5.00 -7.51 -3.59
N ALA A 338 5.94 -6.64 -3.99
CA ALA A 338 5.95 -6.02 -5.31
C ALA A 338 6.13 -7.06 -6.44
N SER A 339 7.04 -8.02 -6.24
CA SER A 339 7.27 -9.11 -7.20
C SER A 339 6.04 -9.98 -7.37
N THR A 340 5.41 -10.38 -6.25
CA THR A 340 4.19 -11.20 -6.27
C THR A 340 3.04 -10.45 -6.89
N GLN A 341 2.94 -9.14 -6.67
CA GLN A 341 1.92 -8.30 -7.28
C GLN A 341 2.11 -8.18 -8.80
N LEU A 342 3.34 -7.94 -9.26
CA LEU A 342 3.65 -7.86 -10.68
C LEU A 342 3.37 -9.18 -11.39
N LEU A 343 3.89 -10.29 -10.84
CA LEU A 343 3.66 -11.64 -11.37
C LEU A 343 2.17 -12.01 -11.32
N GLY A 344 1.49 -11.72 -10.23
CA GLY A 344 0.06 -11.98 -10.07
C GLY A 344 -0.78 -11.20 -11.07
N GLY A 345 -0.42 -9.94 -11.38
CA GLY A 345 -1.06 -9.16 -12.44
C GLY A 345 -0.95 -9.86 -13.80
N VAL A 346 0.25 -10.36 -14.15
CA VAL A 346 0.47 -11.13 -15.38
C VAL A 346 -0.34 -12.41 -15.38
N VAL A 347 -0.28 -13.20 -14.30
CA VAL A 347 -1.02 -14.48 -14.18
C VAL A 347 -2.50 -14.25 -14.35
N ILE A 348 -3.09 -13.29 -13.63
CA ILE A 348 -4.54 -13.01 -13.68
C ILE A 348 -4.95 -12.52 -15.06
N SER A 349 -4.17 -11.63 -15.70
CA SER A 349 -4.42 -11.18 -17.07
C SER A 349 -4.38 -12.33 -18.06
N THR A 350 -3.38 -13.22 -17.96
CA THR A 350 -3.27 -14.40 -18.83
C THR A 350 -4.45 -15.34 -18.66
N LEU A 351 -4.86 -15.62 -17.41
CA LEU A 351 -6.01 -16.49 -17.15
C LEU A 351 -7.31 -15.87 -17.71
N HIS A 352 -7.46 -14.55 -17.61
CA HIS A 352 -8.59 -13.86 -18.20
C HIS A 352 -8.60 -13.97 -19.74
N HIS A 353 -7.45 -13.83 -20.40
CA HIS A 353 -7.31 -14.09 -21.84
C HIS A 353 -7.63 -15.56 -22.22
N LEU A 354 -7.37 -16.49 -21.31
CA LEU A 354 -7.77 -17.91 -21.47
C LEU A 354 -9.25 -18.18 -21.11
N HIS A 355 -10.08 -17.13 -21.10
CA HIS A 355 -11.51 -17.17 -20.84
C HIS A 355 -11.93 -17.61 -19.43
N TRP A 356 -11.03 -17.49 -18.44
CA TRP A 356 -11.45 -17.63 -17.04
C TRP A 356 -12.37 -16.46 -16.65
N SER A 357 -13.50 -16.77 -16.03
CA SER A 357 -14.41 -15.72 -15.56
C SER A 357 -13.78 -14.95 -14.39
N TYR A 358 -14.13 -13.68 -14.26
CA TYR A 358 -13.70 -12.84 -13.13
C TYR A 358 -14.03 -13.49 -11.78
N ALA A 359 -15.17 -14.17 -11.65
CA ALA A 359 -15.56 -14.84 -10.42
C ALA A 359 -14.48 -15.85 -9.95
N HIS A 360 -13.96 -16.68 -10.87
CA HIS A 360 -12.88 -17.62 -10.55
C HIS A 360 -11.57 -16.91 -10.15
N LEU A 361 -11.27 -15.73 -10.71
CA LEU A 361 -10.08 -14.96 -10.34
C LEU A 361 -10.20 -14.40 -8.91
N PHE A 362 -11.40 -13.99 -8.49
CA PHE A 362 -11.65 -13.61 -7.09
C PHE A 362 -11.52 -14.80 -6.14
N LEU A 363 -12.06 -15.95 -6.51
CA LEU A 363 -11.91 -17.18 -5.72
C LEU A 363 -10.44 -17.57 -5.56
N MET A 364 -9.65 -17.49 -6.62
CA MET A 364 -8.21 -17.79 -6.59
C MET A 364 -7.48 -16.85 -5.60
N GLY A 365 -7.82 -15.56 -5.58
CA GLY A 365 -7.31 -14.63 -4.57
C GLY A 365 -7.66 -15.05 -3.14
N GLY A 366 -8.90 -15.49 -2.92
CA GLY A 366 -9.35 -16.04 -1.64
C GLY A 366 -8.60 -17.32 -1.23
N ILE A 367 -8.35 -18.25 -2.15
CA ILE A 367 -7.58 -19.48 -1.91
C ILE A 367 -6.13 -19.15 -1.50
N VAL A 368 -5.49 -18.19 -2.15
CA VAL A 368 -4.13 -17.75 -1.80
C VAL A 368 -4.09 -17.16 -0.38
N LEU A 369 -5.12 -16.41 0.02
CA LEU A 369 -5.24 -15.90 1.40
C LEU A 369 -5.53 -17.01 2.41
N LEU A 370 -6.32 -18.02 2.04
CA LEU A 370 -6.56 -19.20 2.87
C LEU A 370 -5.26 -19.98 3.09
N PHE A 371 -4.43 -20.13 2.07
CA PHE A 371 -3.09 -20.68 2.21
C PHE A 371 -2.24 -19.86 3.18
N ALA A 372 -2.20 -18.53 3.05
CA ALA A 372 -1.51 -17.66 3.99
C ALA A 372 -2.00 -17.84 5.44
N LEU A 373 -3.32 -17.92 5.62
CA LEU A 373 -3.95 -18.15 6.92
C LEU A 373 -3.56 -19.50 7.50
N SER A 374 -3.52 -20.57 6.68
CA SER A 374 -3.11 -21.92 7.12
C SER A 374 -1.66 -21.95 7.66
N LEU A 375 -0.78 -21.13 7.11
CA LEU A 375 0.59 -20.96 7.63
C LEU A 375 0.63 -20.19 8.95
N LEU A 376 -0.29 -19.23 9.15
CA LEU A 376 -0.34 -18.39 10.35
C LEU A 376 -1.00 -19.07 11.55
N ILE A 377 -2.03 -19.92 11.35
CA ILE A 377 -2.81 -20.56 12.40
C ILE A 377 -1.95 -21.36 13.40
N PRO A 378 -0.97 -22.21 12.97
CA PRO A 378 -0.20 -23.04 13.89
C PRO A 378 0.74 -22.25 14.82
N ILE A 379 0.99 -20.97 14.51
CA ILE A 379 1.92 -20.17 15.28
C ILE A 379 1.28 -19.77 16.61
N ARG A 380 1.86 -20.22 17.71
CA ARG A 380 1.48 -19.80 19.06
C ARG A 380 2.35 -18.64 19.51
N SER A 381 1.79 -17.71 20.29
CA SER A 381 2.54 -16.64 20.93
C SER A 381 3.46 -17.23 22.00
N SER A 382 4.73 -17.38 21.69
CA SER A 382 5.75 -17.68 22.70
C SER A 382 6.39 -16.42 23.31
N LEU A 383 5.96 -15.25 22.88
CA LEU A 383 6.43 -13.96 23.41
C LEU A 383 5.47 -13.48 24.51
N PRO A 384 5.98 -13.09 25.70
CA PRO A 384 5.14 -12.49 26.73
C PRO A 384 4.48 -11.23 26.16
N ASN A 385 3.21 -11.02 26.52
CA ASN A 385 2.46 -9.80 26.24
C ASN A 385 3.12 -8.63 27.01
N THR A 386 4.15 -8.02 26.44
CA THR A 386 4.83 -6.86 27.05
C THR A 386 4.04 -5.56 26.91
N LEU A 387 2.73 -5.63 26.59
CA LEU A 387 1.86 -4.47 26.46
C LEU A 387 0.73 -4.43 27.49
N GLY A 388 1.04 -4.67 28.75
CA GLY A 388 0.00 -4.54 29.72
C GLY A 388 0.38 -4.87 31.14
N GLU A 389 1.24 -4.07 31.75
CA GLU A 389 1.21 -3.88 33.20
C GLU A 389 2.10 -2.68 33.57
N THR A 390 1.59 -1.47 33.35
CA THR A 390 1.79 -0.42 34.33
C THR A 390 0.44 -0.24 35.01
N LYS A 391 0.20 -1.09 36.01
CA LYS A 391 -0.75 -0.80 37.08
C LYS A 391 -0.22 0.38 37.87
N SER A 392 -1.14 1.27 38.24
CA SER A 392 -1.15 2.42 39.15
C SER A 392 -0.62 3.70 38.58
#